data_e8ec6ca6a199c848d98420529ff142ed
#
_entry.id   e8ec6ca6a199c848d98420529ff142ed
#
_cell.length_a   1.000
_cell.length_b   1.000
_cell.length_c   1.000
_cell.angle_alpha   90.00
_cell.angle_beta   90.00
_cell.angle_gamma   90.00
#
_symmetry.space_group_name_H-M   'P 1'
#
loop_
_entity.id
_entity.type
_entity.pdbx_description
1 polymer ?
#
loop_
_entity_poly.entity_id
_entity_poly.type
_entity_poly.pdbx_seq_one_letter_code
_entity_poly.pdbx_strand_id
1 'polypeptide(L)'
;TGVSTGATSVVVSNGTVSSSVTVIVNRTASSSSNGGTADGDGTEPTDGDPIANAIENAASDTISYPQEQVPVITTGMLNALRTTGRTLVLNAKDYTLTVDGSTIRNTTSEIATALTFTPDENGLRFTLNDGGEMPCGVQITLTGENAAYSRLYLHNSVSGKWQFLNSYKDGVLHADVAGEYLLTNQNLRFTSINWTFFIGAGVVVVACLIAYIAVKKRYWFW
;
A
#
# COMPACT_ATOMS: atom_id res chain seq x y z
N THR A 1 37.12 26.92 -7.89
CA THR A 1 35.86 27.58 -7.51
C THR A 1 34.97 26.52 -6.88
N GLY A 2 34.84 26.54 -5.55
CA GLY A 2 34.02 25.60 -4.81
C GLY A 2 32.54 25.94 -5.00
N VAL A 3 31.74 24.92 -5.32
CA VAL A 3 30.29 25.03 -5.31
C VAL A 3 29.82 24.82 -3.87
N SER A 4 29.09 25.77 -3.30
CA SER A 4 28.48 25.58 -2.00
C SER A 4 27.27 24.65 -2.09
N THR A 5 27.04 23.86 -1.04
CA THR A 5 25.82 23.08 -0.90
C THR A 5 24.63 24.02 -0.77
N GLY A 6 23.54 23.69 -1.43
CA GLY A 6 22.31 24.48 -1.36
C GLY A 6 21.22 23.92 -2.25
N ALA A 7 20.00 24.33 -1.99
CA ALA A 7 18.85 24.07 -2.84
C ALA A 7 18.49 25.34 -3.62
N THR A 8 18.24 25.21 -4.92
CA THR A 8 17.71 26.27 -5.76
C THR A 8 16.53 25.78 -6.56
N SER A 9 15.54 26.64 -6.76
CA SER A 9 14.39 26.32 -7.58
C SER A 9 14.54 26.98 -8.94
N VAL A 10 14.46 26.18 -10.01
CA VAL A 10 14.40 26.66 -11.38
C VAL A 10 12.95 26.65 -11.84
N VAL A 11 12.40 27.82 -12.12
CA VAL A 11 11.05 27.97 -12.65
C VAL A 11 11.14 28.16 -14.16
N VAL A 12 10.49 27.28 -14.89
CA VAL A 12 10.31 27.41 -16.34
C VAL A 12 8.87 27.79 -16.62
N SER A 13 8.65 28.92 -17.30
CA SER A 13 7.32 29.43 -17.64
C SER A 13 7.27 29.82 -19.12
N ASN A 14 6.19 29.45 -19.78
CA ASN A 14 5.90 29.88 -21.15
C ASN A 14 4.77 30.96 -21.20
N GLY A 15 4.51 31.63 -20.07
CA GLY A 15 3.51 32.66 -19.95
C GLY A 15 2.11 32.18 -19.59
N THR A 16 1.79 30.92 -19.79
CA THR A 16 0.47 30.32 -19.48
C THR A 16 0.58 29.17 -18.47
N VAL A 17 1.70 28.46 -18.46
CA VAL A 17 1.98 27.35 -17.55
C VAL A 17 3.38 27.53 -16.97
N SER A 18 3.51 27.34 -15.65
CA SER A 18 4.79 27.37 -14.94
C SER A 18 5.05 26.01 -14.32
N SER A 19 6.27 25.51 -14.45
CA SER A 19 6.76 24.33 -13.76
C SER A 19 8.02 24.67 -12.98
N SER A 20 8.15 24.24 -11.74
CA SER A 20 9.32 24.45 -10.91
C SER A 20 10.03 23.12 -10.65
N VAL A 21 11.35 23.12 -10.83
CA VAL A 21 12.23 22.01 -10.48
C VAL A 21 13.18 22.47 -9.40
N THR A 22 13.23 21.78 -8.28
CA THR A 22 14.19 22.04 -7.22
C THR A 22 15.47 21.26 -7.50
N VAL A 23 16.57 21.96 -7.65
CA VAL A 23 17.91 21.36 -7.81
C VAL A 23 18.63 21.43 -6.48
N ILE A 24 19.00 20.28 -5.93
CA ILE A 24 19.74 20.15 -4.68
C ILE A 24 21.19 19.77 -5.03
N VAL A 25 22.15 20.55 -4.59
CA VAL A 25 23.58 20.25 -4.72
C VAL A 25 24.09 19.74 -3.37
N ASN A 26 24.36 18.41 -3.32
CA ASN A 26 24.95 17.77 -2.16
C ASN A 26 26.47 17.71 -2.28
N ARG A 27 27.19 17.93 -1.18
CA ARG A 27 28.62 17.69 -1.12
C ARG A 27 28.87 16.20 -0.89
N THR A 28 29.53 15.53 -1.83
CA THR A 28 30.06 14.20 -1.57
C THR A 28 31.22 14.33 -0.57
N ALA A 29 31.05 13.80 0.64
CA ALA A 29 32.10 13.75 1.64
C ALA A 29 33.20 12.81 1.13
N SER A 30 34.38 13.35 0.90
CA SER A 30 35.60 12.56 0.68
C SER A 30 36.00 11.95 2.00
N SER A 31 35.98 10.62 2.09
CA SER A 31 36.43 9.88 3.27
C SER A 31 37.95 10.00 3.42
N SER A 32 38.43 10.80 4.36
CA SER A 32 39.79 10.70 4.88
C SER A 32 39.72 10.01 6.24
N SER A 33 40.25 8.78 6.27
CA SER A 33 40.52 8.03 7.49
C SER A 33 41.54 8.77 8.35
N ASN A 34 41.19 9.10 9.59
CA ASN A 34 42.19 9.28 10.64
C ASN A 34 41.63 8.79 11.98
N GLY A 35 42.35 7.82 12.57
CA GLY A 35 41.99 7.19 13.82
C GLY A 35 42.11 8.13 15.02
N GLY A 36 41.22 7.98 15.96
CA GLY A 36 41.25 8.63 17.26
C GLY A 36 40.18 8.03 18.16
N THR A 37 40.61 7.23 19.12
CA THR A 37 39.83 6.68 20.24
C THR A 37 39.32 7.81 21.12
N ALA A 38 38.03 7.88 21.38
CA ALA A 38 37.46 8.49 22.59
C ALA A 38 36.05 7.97 22.84
N ASP A 39 35.85 7.38 24.02
CA ASP A 39 34.56 7.08 24.63
C ASP A 39 33.69 8.34 24.70
N GLY A 40 32.43 8.20 24.29
CA GLY A 40 31.43 9.24 24.41
C GLY A 40 30.11 8.69 23.89
N ASP A 41 29.15 8.52 24.80
CA ASP A 41 27.73 8.37 24.51
C ASP A 41 27.34 9.36 23.39
N GLY A 42 27.40 8.89 22.15
CA GLY A 42 27.17 9.67 20.95
C GLY A 42 26.02 9.07 20.20
N THR A 43 24.86 9.66 20.37
CA THR A 43 23.84 9.64 19.30
C THR A 43 24.54 10.09 18.02
N GLU A 44 24.93 9.15 17.16
CA GLU A 44 25.45 9.49 15.82
C GLU A 44 24.40 10.37 15.15
N PRO A 45 24.78 11.53 14.59
CA PRO A 45 23.92 12.22 13.64
C PRO A 45 23.85 11.28 12.43
N THR A 46 22.80 10.50 12.35
CA THR A 46 22.39 9.80 11.15
C THR A 46 22.39 10.86 10.06
N ASP A 47 23.24 10.69 9.06
CA ASP A 47 23.26 11.53 7.86
C ASP A 47 21.85 11.41 7.25
N GLY A 48 20.99 12.37 7.63
CA GLY A 48 19.55 12.23 7.59
C GLY A 48 19.10 12.07 6.15
N ASP A 49 18.22 11.12 5.91
CA ASP A 49 17.50 10.97 4.65
C ASP A 49 17.12 12.36 4.11
N PRO A 50 17.67 12.80 2.97
CA PRO A 50 17.48 14.16 2.47
C PRO A 50 16.01 14.48 2.21
N ILE A 51 15.19 13.46 1.91
CA ILE A 51 13.76 13.63 1.70
C ILE A 51 13.04 13.78 3.05
N ALA A 52 13.44 13.04 4.08
CA ALA A 52 12.92 13.23 5.43
C ALA A 52 13.15 14.66 5.94
N ASN A 53 14.37 15.16 5.76
CA ASN A 53 14.69 16.56 6.09
C ASN A 53 13.86 17.56 5.26
N ALA A 54 13.63 17.30 3.98
CA ALA A 54 12.79 18.14 3.14
C ALA A 54 11.33 18.12 3.62
N ILE A 55 10.82 16.97 4.09
CA ILE A 55 9.50 16.85 4.70
C ILE A 55 9.39 17.69 5.95
N GLU A 56 10.36 17.63 6.85
CA GLU A 56 10.36 18.39 8.10
C GLU A 56 10.38 19.90 7.89
N ASN A 57 11.11 20.37 6.88
CA ASN A 57 11.32 21.79 6.60
C ASN A 57 10.39 22.36 5.52
N ALA A 58 9.47 21.58 4.99
CA ALA A 58 8.56 22.05 3.95
C ALA A 58 7.64 23.16 4.47
N ALA A 59 7.37 24.17 3.63
CA ALA A 59 6.43 25.22 3.95
C ALA A 59 4.97 24.83 3.69
N SER A 60 4.73 23.70 2.99
CA SER A 60 3.41 23.20 2.61
C SER A 60 3.04 21.98 3.41
N ASP A 61 1.75 21.81 3.71
CA ASP A 61 1.20 20.62 4.35
C ASP A 61 1.20 19.40 3.40
N THR A 62 1.29 19.64 2.10
CA THR A 62 1.37 18.58 1.08
C THR A 62 2.67 18.70 0.31
N ILE A 63 3.39 17.59 0.22
CA ILE A 63 4.68 17.49 -0.46
C ILE A 63 4.55 16.47 -1.57
N SER A 64 5.01 16.81 -2.76
CA SER A 64 4.85 15.95 -3.93
C SER A 64 6.20 15.65 -4.57
N TYR A 65 6.42 14.35 -4.86
CA TYR A 65 7.59 13.87 -5.59
C TYR A 65 7.17 12.93 -6.73
N PRO A 66 7.97 12.81 -7.78
CA PRO A 66 7.91 11.66 -8.69
C PRO A 66 8.17 10.38 -7.91
N GLN A 67 7.38 9.33 -8.13
CA GLN A 67 7.53 8.03 -7.45
C GLN A 67 8.94 7.44 -7.64
N GLU A 68 9.53 7.63 -8.80
CA GLU A 68 10.89 7.15 -9.14
C GLU A 68 11.98 7.73 -8.22
N GLN A 69 11.77 8.90 -7.65
CA GLN A 69 12.71 9.51 -6.68
C GLN A 69 12.54 8.95 -5.26
N VAL A 70 11.41 8.32 -4.99
CA VAL A 70 11.07 7.74 -3.69
C VAL A 70 10.60 6.29 -3.89
N PRO A 71 11.49 5.38 -4.29
CA PRO A 71 11.12 3.97 -4.52
C PRO A 71 10.67 3.27 -3.23
N VAL A 72 11.12 3.78 -2.09
CA VAL A 72 10.76 3.31 -0.75
C VAL A 72 10.53 4.51 0.16
N ILE A 73 9.43 4.51 0.90
CA ILE A 73 9.23 5.46 2.01
C ILE A 73 9.93 4.86 3.23
N THR A 74 11.02 5.50 3.63
CA THR A 74 11.87 5.04 4.72
C THR A 74 11.26 5.31 6.10
N THR A 75 11.78 4.65 7.12
CA THR A 75 11.38 4.89 8.51
C THR A 75 11.61 6.35 8.92
N GLY A 76 12.68 6.99 8.39
CA GLY A 76 12.96 8.42 8.59
C GLY A 76 11.87 9.30 7.99
N MET A 77 11.47 9.06 6.74
CA MET A 77 10.37 9.78 6.09
C MET A 77 9.04 9.61 6.83
N LEU A 78 8.73 8.37 7.26
CA LEU A 78 7.51 8.09 8.03
C LEU A 78 7.49 8.83 9.35
N ASN A 79 8.65 8.93 10.02
CA ASN A 79 8.77 9.67 11.27
C ASN A 79 8.59 11.19 11.05
N ALA A 80 9.21 11.74 10.00
CA ALA A 80 9.05 13.14 9.61
C ALA A 80 7.58 13.48 9.27
N LEU A 81 6.91 12.63 8.48
CA LEU A 81 5.49 12.77 8.14
C LEU A 81 4.61 12.73 9.39
N ARG A 82 4.83 11.74 10.27
CA ARG A 82 4.05 11.61 11.51
C ARG A 82 4.22 12.79 12.44
N THR A 83 5.45 13.28 12.60
CA THR A 83 5.76 14.38 13.51
C THR A 83 5.17 15.70 13.01
N THR A 84 5.19 15.92 11.70
CA THR A 84 4.68 17.16 11.09
C THR A 84 3.20 17.09 10.73
N GLY A 85 2.60 15.89 10.67
CA GLY A 85 1.22 15.69 10.21
C GLY A 85 1.02 15.95 8.70
N ARG A 86 2.10 16.04 7.93
CA ARG A 86 2.06 16.39 6.50
C ARG A 86 1.67 15.21 5.65
N THR A 87 1.22 15.51 4.43
CA THR A 87 0.84 14.53 3.42
C THR A 87 1.92 14.42 2.35
N LEU A 88 2.37 13.20 2.08
CA LEU A 88 3.28 12.87 0.99
C LEU A 88 2.48 12.34 -0.21
N VAL A 89 2.72 12.92 -1.38
CA VAL A 89 2.10 12.52 -2.64
C VAL A 89 3.19 12.08 -3.61
N LEU A 90 3.13 10.83 -4.04
CA LEU A 90 4.06 10.25 -5.01
C LEU A 90 3.35 10.03 -6.34
N ASN A 91 3.82 10.71 -7.36
CA ASN A 91 3.23 10.65 -8.70
C ASN A 91 3.98 9.63 -9.56
N ALA A 92 3.29 8.59 -10.00
CA ALA A 92 3.73 7.64 -10.99
C ALA A 92 2.95 7.83 -12.30
N LYS A 93 3.28 7.06 -13.32
CA LYS A 93 2.61 7.12 -14.62
C LYS A 93 1.13 6.70 -14.55
N ASP A 94 0.85 5.61 -13.86
CA ASP A 94 -0.44 4.93 -13.88
C ASP A 94 -1.22 5.08 -12.56
N TYR A 95 -0.60 5.74 -11.56
CA TYR A 95 -1.20 5.97 -10.25
C TYR A 95 -0.54 7.14 -9.51
N THR A 96 -1.22 7.62 -8.49
CA THR A 96 -0.67 8.50 -7.46
C THR A 96 -0.82 7.80 -6.11
N LEU A 97 0.26 7.71 -5.33
CA LEU A 97 0.24 7.15 -3.98
C LEU A 97 0.32 8.29 -2.97
N THR A 98 -0.62 8.34 -2.04
CA THR A 98 -0.73 9.38 -1.02
C THR A 98 -0.63 8.77 0.37
N VAL A 99 0.24 9.33 1.20
CA VAL A 99 0.42 8.96 2.61
C VAL A 99 0.13 10.17 3.47
N ASP A 100 -0.86 10.06 4.34
CA ASP A 100 -1.20 11.09 5.32
C ASP A 100 -0.44 10.81 6.62
N GLY A 101 0.43 11.74 7.01
CA GLY A 101 1.25 11.65 8.21
C GLY A 101 0.43 11.45 9.49
N SER A 102 -0.77 12.01 9.55
CA SER A 102 -1.68 11.88 10.70
C SER A 102 -2.19 10.45 10.92
N THR A 103 -2.15 9.59 9.88
CA THR A 103 -2.61 8.19 9.94
C THR A 103 -1.51 7.20 10.30
N ILE A 104 -0.26 7.63 10.37
CA ILE A 104 0.90 6.76 10.61
C ILE A 104 0.87 6.23 12.06
N ARG A 105 0.70 4.93 12.20
CA ARG A 105 0.61 4.25 13.51
C ARG A 105 1.98 3.91 14.09
N ASN A 106 2.89 3.45 13.24
CA ASN A 106 4.26 3.15 13.60
C ASN A 106 5.22 3.57 12.48
N THR A 107 6.51 3.60 12.77
CA THR A 107 7.55 3.99 11.81
C THR A 107 8.66 2.93 11.74
N THR A 108 8.35 1.69 12.09
CA THR A 108 9.32 0.59 12.15
C THR A 108 9.47 -0.16 10.83
N SER A 109 8.50 -0.04 9.94
CA SER A 109 8.48 -0.72 8.65
C SER A 109 8.47 0.29 7.52
N GLU A 110 9.16 -0.03 6.44
CA GLU A 110 9.21 0.78 5.23
C GLU A 110 8.06 0.43 4.28
N ILE A 111 7.74 1.32 3.35
CA ILE A 111 6.72 1.10 2.33
C ILE A 111 7.37 1.15 0.95
N ALA A 112 7.33 0.04 0.22
CA ALA A 112 7.67 0.01 -1.19
C ALA A 112 6.58 0.75 -1.99
N THR A 113 6.99 1.74 -2.80
CA THR A 113 6.05 2.64 -3.49
C THR A 113 5.78 2.25 -4.93
N ALA A 114 6.62 1.38 -5.51
CA ALA A 114 6.47 0.92 -6.89
C ALA A 114 5.35 -0.12 -6.97
N LEU A 115 4.30 0.20 -7.72
CA LEU A 115 3.21 -0.72 -8.02
C LEU A 115 3.32 -1.17 -9.47
N THR A 116 3.36 -2.49 -9.67
CA THR A 116 3.34 -3.10 -11.00
C THR A 116 1.97 -3.69 -11.26
N PHE A 117 1.29 -3.19 -12.27
CA PHE A 117 -0.03 -3.67 -12.65
C PHE A 117 0.09 -4.77 -13.71
N THR A 118 -0.46 -5.94 -13.42
CA THR A 118 -0.45 -7.10 -14.30
C THR A 118 -1.88 -7.50 -14.67
N PRO A 119 -2.22 -7.61 -15.96
CA PRO A 119 -3.53 -8.10 -16.39
C PRO A 119 -3.80 -9.51 -15.88
N ASP A 120 -5.05 -9.75 -15.46
CA ASP A 120 -5.57 -11.03 -14.98
C ASP A 120 -6.90 -11.35 -15.69
N GLU A 121 -7.31 -12.62 -15.68
CA GLU A 121 -8.58 -13.06 -16.27
C GLU A 121 -9.80 -12.26 -15.75
N ASN A 122 -9.74 -11.82 -14.50
CA ASN A 122 -10.82 -11.14 -13.81
C ASN A 122 -10.63 -9.62 -13.71
N GLY A 123 -9.47 -9.09 -14.11
CA GLY A 123 -9.17 -7.68 -13.99
C GLY A 123 -7.70 -7.34 -14.00
N LEU A 124 -7.23 -6.59 -13.03
CA LEU A 124 -5.87 -6.08 -12.94
C LEU A 124 -5.29 -6.36 -11.56
N ARG A 125 -4.17 -7.07 -11.48
CA ARG A 125 -3.47 -7.35 -10.22
C ARG A 125 -2.37 -6.35 -9.97
N PHE A 126 -2.13 -6.05 -8.70
CA PHE A 126 -0.95 -5.37 -8.23
C PHE A 126 -0.57 -5.84 -6.83
N THR A 127 0.68 -5.67 -6.46
CA THR A 127 1.18 -5.99 -5.11
C THR A 127 1.58 -4.70 -4.42
N LEU A 128 1.15 -4.55 -3.17
CA LEU A 128 1.52 -3.45 -2.30
C LEU A 128 2.39 -3.98 -1.17
N ASN A 129 3.59 -3.42 -1.03
CA ASN A 129 4.56 -3.70 0.04
C ASN A 129 4.76 -5.20 0.30
N ASP A 130 5.14 -5.94 -0.75
CA ASP A 130 5.22 -7.41 -0.79
C ASP A 130 5.91 -8.00 0.45
N GLY A 131 5.15 -8.75 1.24
CA GLY A 131 5.63 -9.42 2.46
C GLY A 131 5.98 -8.50 3.63
N GLY A 132 5.81 -7.18 3.49
CA GLY A 132 6.06 -6.19 4.54
C GLY A 132 4.86 -5.93 5.45
N GLU A 133 5.10 -5.22 6.53
CA GLU A 133 4.04 -4.64 7.35
C GLU A 133 3.67 -3.24 6.83
N MET A 134 2.39 -2.89 6.88
CA MET A 134 1.94 -1.55 6.56
C MET A 134 1.91 -0.68 7.82
N PRO A 135 2.79 0.33 7.92
CA PRO A 135 2.82 1.25 9.07
C PRO A 135 1.62 2.20 9.13
N CYS A 136 0.97 2.40 7.99
CA CYS A 136 -0.23 3.23 7.83
C CYS A 136 -1.07 2.77 6.65
N GLY A 137 -2.28 3.28 6.55
CA GLY A 137 -3.05 3.19 5.31
C GLY A 137 -2.49 4.12 4.25
N VAL A 138 -2.55 3.69 3.00
CA VAL A 138 -2.20 4.49 1.84
C VAL A 138 -3.42 4.70 0.96
N GLN A 139 -3.54 5.87 0.37
CA GLN A 139 -4.50 6.12 -0.68
C GLN A 139 -3.80 5.97 -2.03
N ILE A 140 -4.37 5.19 -2.92
CA ILE A 140 -3.90 5.01 -4.28
C ILE A 140 -4.97 5.57 -5.21
N THR A 141 -4.59 6.54 -6.03
CA THR A 141 -5.45 7.11 -7.05
C THR A 141 -4.98 6.59 -8.40
N LEU A 142 -5.78 5.76 -9.04
CA LEU A 142 -5.49 5.19 -10.34
C LEU A 142 -5.76 6.20 -11.45
N THR A 143 -4.96 6.16 -12.50
CA THR A 143 -5.07 7.05 -13.66
C THR A 143 -5.34 6.25 -14.94
N GLY A 144 -5.82 6.93 -15.98
CA GLY A 144 -6.06 6.30 -17.28
C GLY A 144 -7.10 5.18 -17.24
N GLU A 145 -6.83 4.11 -17.96
CA GLU A 145 -7.73 2.96 -18.08
C GLU A 145 -7.90 2.19 -16.75
N ASN A 146 -6.89 2.25 -15.87
CA ASN A 146 -6.91 1.58 -14.57
C ASN A 146 -7.97 2.20 -13.63
N ALA A 147 -8.33 3.46 -13.83
CA ALA A 147 -9.39 4.13 -13.06
C ALA A 147 -10.80 3.59 -13.34
N ALA A 148 -10.98 2.80 -14.39
CA ALA A 148 -12.29 2.24 -14.78
C ALA A 148 -12.76 1.09 -13.88
N TYR A 149 -11.87 0.51 -13.06
CA TYR A 149 -12.25 -0.53 -12.11
C TYR A 149 -12.96 0.07 -10.89
N SER A 150 -13.83 -0.70 -10.27
CA SER A 150 -14.70 -0.23 -9.18
C SER A 150 -14.70 -1.09 -7.93
N ARG A 151 -14.03 -2.24 -7.94
CA ARG A 151 -14.00 -3.21 -6.85
C ARG A 151 -12.58 -3.62 -6.53
N LEU A 152 -12.29 -3.69 -5.24
CA LEU A 152 -10.99 -4.09 -4.69
C LEU A 152 -11.13 -5.39 -3.91
N TYR A 153 -10.27 -6.34 -4.25
CA TYR A 153 -10.12 -7.62 -3.54
C TYR A 153 -8.68 -7.76 -3.06
N LEU A 154 -8.50 -8.39 -1.91
CA LEU A 154 -7.20 -8.77 -1.34
C LEU A 154 -7.05 -10.29 -1.41
N HIS A 155 -5.90 -10.77 -1.83
CA HIS A 155 -5.56 -12.18 -1.82
C HIS A 155 -5.21 -12.63 -0.40
N ASN A 156 -5.96 -13.60 0.12
CA ASN A 156 -5.64 -14.22 1.39
C ASN A 156 -4.70 -15.41 1.13
N SER A 157 -3.42 -15.25 1.44
CA SER A 157 -2.38 -16.25 1.19
C SER A 157 -2.60 -17.57 1.94
N VAL A 158 -3.28 -17.53 3.09
CA VAL A 158 -3.56 -18.73 3.91
C VAL A 158 -4.67 -19.57 3.27
N SER A 159 -5.73 -18.95 2.79
CA SER A 159 -6.87 -19.65 2.19
C SER A 159 -6.76 -19.81 0.68
N GLY A 160 -5.83 -19.08 0.02
CA GLY A 160 -5.71 -19.01 -1.43
C GLY A 160 -6.90 -18.33 -2.11
N LYS A 161 -7.69 -17.54 -1.38
CA LYS A 161 -8.93 -16.94 -1.88
C LYS A 161 -8.85 -15.43 -1.90
N TRP A 162 -9.58 -14.85 -2.85
CA TRP A 162 -9.78 -13.41 -2.90
C TRP A 162 -10.87 -12.98 -1.91
N GLN A 163 -10.57 -12.02 -1.08
CA GLN A 163 -11.50 -11.41 -0.15
C GLN A 163 -11.91 -10.04 -0.67
N PHE A 164 -13.22 -9.81 -0.81
CA PHE A 164 -13.73 -8.49 -1.15
C PHE A 164 -13.44 -7.50 -0.01
N LEU A 165 -12.81 -6.39 -0.33
CA LEU A 165 -12.55 -5.31 0.62
C LEU A 165 -13.62 -4.23 0.51
N ASN A 166 -13.67 -3.55 -0.61
CA ASN A 166 -14.63 -2.47 -0.83
C ASN A 166 -14.88 -2.20 -2.32
N SER A 167 -15.90 -1.38 -2.57
CA SER A 167 -16.11 -0.74 -3.86
C SER A 167 -15.61 0.70 -3.77
N TYR A 168 -15.02 1.20 -4.84
CA TYR A 168 -14.51 2.56 -4.91
C TYR A 168 -15.00 3.24 -6.19
N LYS A 169 -14.85 4.57 -6.25
CA LYS A 169 -15.24 5.40 -7.38
C LYS A 169 -14.05 6.28 -7.78
N ASP A 170 -14.07 6.74 -9.01
CA ASP A 170 -13.12 7.71 -9.56
C ASP A 170 -11.64 7.26 -9.41
N GLY A 171 -11.41 5.94 -9.40
CA GLY A 171 -10.07 5.35 -9.27
C GLY A 171 -9.40 5.52 -7.91
N VAL A 172 -10.09 6.05 -6.89
CA VAL A 172 -9.53 6.29 -5.56
C VAL A 172 -9.79 5.11 -4.66
N LEU A 173 -8.75 4.42 -4.24
CA LEU A 173 -8.80 3.27 -3.33
C LEU A 173 -7.92 3.48 -2.10
N HIS A 174 -8.28 2.82 -1.00
CA HIS A 174 -7.51 2.83 0.24
C HIS A 174 -7.04 1.40 0.53
N ALA A 175 -5.77 1.27 0.88
CA ALA A 175 -5.14 0.01 1.24
C ALA A 175 -4.35 0.20 2.55
N ASP A 176 -4.63 -0.63 3.54
CA ASP A 176 -4.02 -0.61 4.88
C ASP A 176 -3.31 -1.93 5.24
N VAL A 177 -3.28 -2.86 4.31
CA VAL A 177 -2.65 -4.18 4.45
C VAL A 177 -1.69 -4.39 3.30
N ALA A 178 -0.53 -4.97 3.57
CA ALA A 178 0.40 -5.43 2.53
C ALA A 178 -0.13 -6.71 1.87
N GLY A 179 0.11 -6.86 0.58
CA GLY A 179 -0.28 -8.07 -0.13
C GLY A 179 -0.66 -7.86 -1.59
N GLU A 180 -1.19 -8.92 -2.17
CA GLU A 180 -1.63 -8.94 -3.57
C GLU A 180 -3.09 -8.50 -3.66
N TYR A 181 -3.36 -7.54 -4.54
CA TYR A 181 -4.66 -6.95 -4.77
C TYR A 181 -5.17 -7.25 -6.18
N LEU A 182 -6.47 -7.34 -6.33
CA LEU A 182 -7.16 -7.47 -7.61
C LEU A 182 -8.20 -6.36 -7.77
N LEU A 183 -8.07 -5.63 -8.85
CA LEU A 183 -9.03 -4.62 -9.30
C LEU A 183 -9.95 -5.25 -10.35
N THR A 184 -11.25 -5.13 -10.18
CA THR A 184 -12.21 -5.71 -11.12
C THR A 184 -13.53 -4.94 -11.12
N ASN A 185 -14.31 -5.11 -12.18
CA ASN A 185 -15.70 -4.65 -12.24
C ASN A 185 -16.69 -5.79 -11.97
N GLN A 186 -16.18 -7.03 -11.89
CA GLN A 186 -16.99 -8.21 -11.67
C GLN A 186 -17.24 -8.44 -10.18
N ASN A 187 -18.39 -9.01 -9.86
CA ASN A 187 -18.65 -9.52 -8.53
C ASN A 187 -18.15 -10.96 -8.45
N LEU A 188 -16.91 -11.12 -8.01
CA LEU A 188 -16.30 -12.44 -7.86
C LEU A 188 -16.92 -13.13 -6.66
N ARG A 189 -17.88 -14.00 -6.90
CA ARG A 189 -18.46 -14.88 -5.88
C ARG A 189 -17.54 -16.07 -5.71
N PHE A 190 -16.59 -15.98 -4.82
CA PHE A 190 -15.79 -17.13 -4.38
C PHE A 190 -16.57 -18.00 -3.40
N THR A 191 -17.81 -18.29 -3.72
CA THR A 191 -18.59 -19.30 -3.01
C THR A 191 -18.12 -20.67 -3.42
N SER A 192 -17.02 -21.13 -2.86
CA SER A 192 -16.83 -22.56 -2.71
C SER A 192 -17.72 -23.08 -1.56
N ILE A 193 -19.02 -22.78 -1.62
CA ILE A 193 -20.00 -23.59 -0.93
C ILE A 193 -19.96 -24.91 -1.68
N ASN A 194 -19.35 -25.90 -1.05
CA ASN A 194 -19.29 -27.23 -1.60
C ASN A 194 -20.71 -27.80 -1.54
N TRP A 195 -21.52 -27.47 -2.55
CA TRP A 195 -22.92 -27.93 -2.66
C TRP A 195 -23.03 -29.43 -2.50
N THR A 196 -22.00 -30.18 -2.89
CA THR A 196 -21.88 -31.63 -2.67
C THR A 196 -21.95 -32.00 -1.19
N PHE A 197 -21.39 -31.17 -0.29
CA PHE A 197 -21.48 -31.39 1.15
C PHE A 197 -22.92 -31.22 1.66
N PHE A 198 -23.62 -30.17 1.22
CA PHE A 198 -25.01 -29.92 1.61
C PHE A 198 -25.97 -30.94 1.01
N ILE A 199 -25.74 -31.38 -0.21
CA ILE A 199 -26.52 -32.47 -0.83
C ILE A 199 -26.29 -33.79 -0.05
N GLY A 200 -25.03 -34.14 0.26
CA GLY A 200 -24.70 -35.33 1.06
C GLY A 200 -25.32 -35.30 2.45
N ALA A 201 -25.23 -34.17 3.18
CA ALA A 201 -25.85 -33.99 4.49
C ALA A 201 -27.38 -34.08 4.40
N GLY A 202 -27.98 -33.48 3.39
CA GLY A 202 -29.43 -33.59 3.14
C GLY A 202 -29.91 -35.00 2.92
N VAL A 203 -29.21 -35.80 2.13
CA VAL A 203 -29.53 -37.22 1.86
C VAL A 203 -29.45 -38.02 3.16
N VAL A 204 -28.45 -37.82 4.01
CA VAL A 204 -28.32 -38.51 5.30
C VAL A 204 -29.48 -38.16 6.23
N VAL A 205 -29.88 -36.90 6.33
CA VAL A 205 -31.02 -36.50 7.16
C VAL A 205 -32.32 -37.12 6.68
N VAL A 206 -32.57 -37.17 5.36
CA VAL A 206 -33.76 -37.81 4.79
C VAL A 206 -33.76 -39.33 5.07
N ALA A 207 -32.62 -39.99 4.89
CA ALA A 207 -32.48 -41.43 5.19
C ALA A 207 -32.75 -41.73 6.68
N CYS A 208 -32.24 -40.93 7.60
CA CYS A 208 -32.49 -41.04 9.03
C CYS A 208 -33.98 -40.83 9.36
N LEU A 209 -34.66 -39.86 8.73
CA LEU A 209 -36.09 -39.64 8.91
C LEU A 209 -36.92 -40.81 8.41
N ILE A 210 -36.60 -41.37 7.25
CA ILE A 210 -37.26 -42.55 6.71
C ILE A 210 -37.07 -43.75 7.65
N ALA A 211 -35.84 -44.00 8.11
CA ALA A 211 -35.55 -45.07 9.07
C ALA A 211 -36.31 -44.87 10.38
N TYR A 212 -36.36 -43.64 10.91
CA TYR A 212 -37.13 -43.34 12.13
C TYR A 212 -38.62 -43.62 11.96
N ILE A 213 -39.23 -43.22 10.83
CA ILE A 213 -40.64 -43.46 10.53
C ILE A 213 -40.91 -44.94 10.40
N ALA A 214 -40.04 -45.68 9.71
CA ALA A 214 -40.17 -47.13 9.53
C ALA A 214 -40.11 -47.90 10.86
N VAL A 215 -39.15 -47.52 11.73
CA VAL A 215 -39.02 -48.11 13.06
C VAL A 215 -40.24 -47.76 13.92
N LYS A 216 -40.68 -46.47 13.97
CA LYS A 216 -41.85 -46.03 14.70
C LYS A 216 -43.11 -46.78 14.23
N LYS A 217 -43.31 -46.96 12.95
CA LYS A 217 -44.46 -47.69 12.39
C LYS A 217 -44.46 -49.19 12.76
N ARG A 218 -43.26 -49.78 12.89
CA ARG A 218 -43.10 -51.21 13.26
C ARG A 218 -43.39 -51.47 14.74
N TYR A 219 -43.10 -50.49 15.63
CA TYR A 219 -43.32 -50.64 17.08
C TYR A 219 -44.68 -50.13 17.57
N TRP A 220 -45.50 -49.50 16.70
CA TRP A 220 -46.84 -49.02 17.08
C TRP A 220 -47.97 -50.02 16.77
N PHE A 221 -47.63 -51.21 16.34
CA PHE A 221 -48.58 -52.34 16.14
C PHE A 221 -48.44 -53.45 17.19
N TRP A 222 -47.93 -53.11 18.35
CA TRP A 222 -47.93 -53.93 19.55
C TRP A 222 -48.54 -53.16 20.71
#